data_e170981c896d9d91561588ccb131d4c2
#
_entry.id   e170981c896d9d91561588ccb131d4c2
#
_cell.length_a   1.000
_cell.length_b   1.000
_cell.length_c   1.000
_cell.angle_alpha   90.00
_cell.angle_beta   90.00
_cell.angle_gamma   90.00
#
_symmetry.space_group_name_H-M   'P 1'
#
loop_
_entity.id
_entity.type
_entity.pdbx_description
1 polymer ?
#
loop_
_entity_poly.entity_id
_entity_poly.type
_entity_poly.pdbx_seq_one_letter_code
_entity_poly.pdbx_strand_id
1 'polypeptide(L)'
;MALNARVLFWLFHTIDPKCYSIHLQRNIMKTMKQMIRLTMLLLMLSFNLWAINSSSPWYTEEKGKGLVINVELYLSSTCPHCHKADEFFKEIERHYPWLHVERYIIDKDKKALKRFGDLLTELNRYDFAVPSIFFCNSRWVGFATAQTTGKELLNGIEYCKEEIVKNGRLTPATESVLNRWGNANLFDSNITGSPSTNKFIFVVALIDAISPCALFTITAFLGLLFMIEKRKLQFISGSVFILTVAGVHYFQQVYPTLFFESLSWFRIPAALVGLFAFYFAGQYYKKNSIQPLFIVLAFLLALTVPMFQQTCLMNWSYVFEQWLHNQNVSGVQMGLYQFTYQLIYIFPLIILMFLYWVLMKIHFFKKFKTKLTTIGFLYILAIALLLIIYPYALSNLALSLFLIVSLGISGLLLNWFNASKMT
;
A
#
# COMPACT_ATOMS: atom_id res chain seq x y z
N MET A 1 63.67 24.70 26.31
CA MET A 1 62.93 25.11 25.09
C MET A 1 61.43 25.09 25.39
N ALA A 2 60.93 26.22 25.87
CA ALA A 2 59.50 26.40 26.16
C ALA A 2 58.96 27.35 25.09
N LEU A 3 58.21 26.80 24.12
CA LEU A 3 57.56 27.60 23.07
C LEU A 3 56.04 27.51 23.24
N ASN A 4 55.55 28.64 23.81
CA ASN A 4 54.24 29.26 23.55
C ASN A 4 52.96 28.41 23.55
N ALA A 5 52.49 28.04 24.71
CA ALA A 5 51.11 27.72 24.99
C ALA A 5 50.14 28.90 24.81
N ARG A 6 50.64 30.15 24.69
CA ARG A 6 49.81 31.37 24.51
C ARG A 6 49.30 31.61 23.07
N VAL A 7 49.95 31.06 22.06
CA VAL A 7 49.54 31.22 20.67
C VAL A 7 48.38 30.24 20.32
N LEU A 8 48.35 29.06 20.92
CA LEU A 8 47.23 28.12 20.77
C LEU A 8 45.95 28.60 21.47
N PHE A 9 46.07 29.30 22.59
CA PHE A 9 44.95 29.85 23.33
C PHE A 9 44.26 31.01 22.60
N TRP A 10 45.00 31.78 21.78
CA TRP A 10 44.46 32.89 21.01
C TRP A 10 43.73 32.45 19.73
N LEU A 11 44.11 31.35 19.13
CA LEU A 11 43.44 30.74 17.95
C LEU A 11 42.09 30.12 18.28
N PHE A 12 41.90 29.69 19.53
CA PHE A 12 40.61 29.07 19.96
C PHE A 12 39.56 30.09 20.45
N HIS A 13 39.96 31.34 20.68
CA HIS A 13 39.05 32.37 21.24
C HIS A 13 38.47 33.35 20.20
N THR A 14 38.85 33.22 18.94
CA THR A 14 38.36 34.15 17.86
C THR A 14 37.33 33.53 16.93
N ILE A 15 36.88 32.26 17.18
CA ILE A 15 35.81 31.68 16.37
C ILE A 15 34.50 31.83 17.16
N ASP A 16 33.71 32.85 16.80
CA ASP A 16 32.37 33.04 17.33
C ASP A 16 31.53 31.80 17.09
N PRO A 17 31.06 31.08 18.14
CA PRO A 17 30.29 29.85 17.99
C PRO A 17 28.99 30.04 17.22
N LYS A 18 28.48 31.25 17.12
CA LYS A 18 27.33 31.62 16.27
C LYS A 18 27.65 31.58 14.78
N CYS A 19 28.86 31.99 14.38
CA CYS A 19 29.28 32.02 12.98
C CYS A 19 29.50 30.57 12.45
N TYR A 20 30.05 29.66 13.28
CA TYR A 20 30.25 28.24 12.92
C TYR A 20 28.94 27.46 12.78
N SER A 21 27.98 27.76 13.64
CA SER A 21 26.62 27.18 13.56
C SER A 21 25.90 27.55 12.26
N ILE A 22 26.01 28.80 11.83
CA ILE A 22 25.37 29.30 10.60
C ILE A 22 26.04 28.72 9.35
N HIS A 23 27.37 28.56 9.35
CA HIS A 23 28.09 27.96 8.23
C HIS A 23 27.83 26.46 8.08
N LEU A 24 27.72 25.77 9.19
CA LEU A 24 27.38 24.34 9.24
C LEU A 24 25.93 24.10 8.78
N GLN A 25 24.98 24.93 9.25
CA GLN A 25 23.57 24.84 8.79
C GLN A 25 23.47 25.14 7.28
N ARG A 26 24.25 26.07 6.76
CA ARG A 26 24.28 26.40 5.32
C ARG A 26 24.86 25.25 4.49
N ASN A 27 25.86 24.51 4.98
CA ASN A 27 26.44 23.37 4.31
C ASN A 27 25.53 22.14 4.35
N ILE A 28 24.87 21.87 5.48
CA ILE A 28 23.86 20.79 5.58
C ILE A 28 22.69 21.08 4.66
N MET A 29 22.25 22.33 4.56
CA MET A 29 21.17 22.73 3.67
C MET A 29 21.57 22.64 2.19
N LYS A 30 22.85 22.91 1.84
CA LYS A 30 23.35 22.69 0.47
C LYS A 30 23.42 21.22 0.10
N THR A 31 23.95 20.36 0.98
CA THR A 31 24.01 18.90 0.77
C THR A 31 22.61 18.29 0.70
N MET A 32 21.68 18.73 1.53
CA MET A 32 20.29 18.28 1.49
C MET A 32 19.59 18.70 0.19
N LYS A 33 19.82 19.95 -0.29
CA LYS A 33 19.32 20.39 -1.60
C LYS A 33 19.94 19.62 -2.77
N GLN A 34 21.21 19.27 -2.68
CA GLN A 34 21.86 18.43 -3.69
C GLN A 34 21.34 17.01 -3.70
N MET A 35 21.12 16.38 -2.53
CA MET A 35 20.50 15.05 -2.44
C MET A 35 19.07 15.06 -2.96
N ILE A 36 18.26 16.07 -2.64
CA ILE A 36 16.90 16.23 -3.17
C ILE A 36 16.92 16.40 -4.69
N ARG A 37 17.85 17.17 -5.23
CA ARG A 37 18.00 17.33 -6.69
C ARG A 37 18.44 16.03 -7.36
N LEU A 38 19.36 15.27 -6.77
CA LEU A 38 19.85 14.01 -7.29
C LEU A 38 18.77 12.93 -7.28
N THR A 39 17.99 12.84 -6.19
CA THR A 39 16.83 11.93 -6.12
C THR A 39 15.72 12.33 -7.08
N MET A 40 15.45 13.61 -7.24
CA MET A 40 14.50 14.09 -8.27
C MET A 40 14.97 13.77 -9.69
N LEU A 41 16.27 13.91 -9.97
CA LEU A 41 16.85 13.61 -11.29
C LEU A 41 16.82 12.10 -11.59
N LEU A 42 17.15 11.26 -10.61
CA LEU A 42 17.06 9.80 -10.74
C LEU A 42 15.61 9.31 -10.91
N LEU A 43 14.65 9.97 -10.27
CA LEU A 43 13.24 9.68 -10.45
C LEU A 43 12.71 10.15 -11.81
N MET A 44 13.18 11.29 -12.33
CA MET A 44 12.80 11.72 -13.69
C MET A 44 13.39 10.83 -14.78
N LEU A 45 14.56 10.24 -14.58
CA LEU A 45 15.17 9.29 -15.52
C LEU A 45 14.42 7.95 -15.57
N SER A 46 13.78 7.53 -14.48
CA SER A 46 12.97 6.29 -14.45
C SER A 46 11.60 6.42 -15.13
N PHE A 47 11.11 7.64 -15.38
CA PHE A 47 9.81 7.86 -16.03
C PHE A 47 9.80 7.66 -17.55
N ASN A 48 10.95 7.66 -18.23
CA ASN A 48 11.00 7.64 -19.69
C ASN A 48 11.06 6.24 -20.34
N LEU A 49 10.93 5.15 -19.57
CA LEU A 49 11.11 3.78 -20.09
C LEU A 49 9.80 3.01 -20.37
N TRP A 50 8.62 3.67 -20.26
CA TRP A 50 7.33 2.96 -20.32
C TRP A 50 6.40 3.40 -21.46
N ALA A 51 6.92 3.63 -22.63
CA ALA A 51 6.11 3.85 -23.83
C ALA A 51 6.41 2.78 -24.88
N ILE A 52 5.90 1.57 -24.70
CA ILE A 52 5.80 0.58 -25.79
C ILE A 52 4.33 0.48 -26.16
N ASN A 53 4.00 0.96 -27.35
CA ASN A 53 2.71 0.77 -27.99
C ASN A 53 2.61 -0.70 -28.43
N SER A 54 1.87 -1.53 -27.69
CA SER A 54 1.38 -2.82 -28.17
C SER A 54 -0.11 -2.70 -28.45
N SER A 55 -0.53 -3.12 -29.64
CA SER A 55 -1.94 -3.39 -29.94
C SER A 55 -2.41 -4.45 -28.94
N SER A 56 -3.30 -4.08 -28.04
CA SER A 56 -3.75 -4.97 -26.98
C SER A 56 -4.67 -6.04 -27.58
N PRO A 57 -4.41 -7.34 -27.41
CA PRO A 57 -5.31 -8.42 -27.86
C PRO A 57 -6.60 -8.50 -27.06
N TRP A 58 -6.72 -7.69 -25.99
CA TRP A 58 -7.79 -7.77 -24.99
C TRP A 58 -9.08 -7.09 -25.37
N TYR A 59 -9.09 -6.30 -26.46
CA TYR A 59 -10.30 -5.69 -26.96
C TYR A 59 -10.24 -5.45 -28.48
N THR A 60 -11.40 -5.47 -29.10
CA THR A 60 -11.58 -5.18 -30.52
C THR A 60 -12.76 -4.23 -30.74
N GLU A 61 -12.67 -3.35 -31.72
CA GLU A 61 -13.79 -2.53 -32.15
C GLU A 61 -14.46 -3.20 -33.35
N GLU A 62 -15.65 -3.79 -33.15
CA GLU A 62 -16.44 -4.38 -34.23
C GLU A 62 -17.45 -3.35 -34.78
N LYS A 63 -17.50 -3.19 -36.10
CA LYS A 63 -18.52 -2.37 -36.77
C LYS A 63 -19.92 -2.91 -36.45
N GLY A 64 -20.70 -2.15 -35.69
CA GLY A 64 -22.08 -2.48 -35.31
C GLY A 64 -22.27 -3.05 -33.91
N LYS A 65 -21.22 -3.55 -33.23
CA LYS A 65 -21.31 -4.01 -31.84
C LYS A 65 -20.58 -3.11 -30.84
N GLY A 66 -19.79 -2.15 -31.34
CA GLY A 66 -18.98 -1.28 -30.49
C GLY A 66 -17.73 -1.99 -29.96
N LEU A 67 -17.31 -1.62 -28.76
CA LEU A 67 -16.14 -2.22 -28.09
C LEU A 67 -16.47 -3.61 -27.56
N VAL A 68 -15.73 -4.62 -27.99
CA VAL A 68 -15.81 -6.01 -27.52
C VAL A 68 -14.59 -6.31 -26.65
N ILE A 69 -14.82 -6.82 -25.46
CA ILE A 69 -13.75 -7.26 -24.55
C ILE A 69 -13.51 -8.75 -24.74
N ASN A 70 -12.24 -9.15 -24.93
CA ASN A 70 -11.82 -10.52 -25.09
C ASN A 70 -11.35 -11.07 -23.72
N VAL A 71 -11.89 -12.22 -23.33
CA VAL A 71 -11.53 -12.97 -22.13
C VAL A 71 -10.98 -14.32 -22.54
N GLU A 72 -9.80 -14.67 -22.03
CA GLU A 72 -9.24 -16.02 -22.19
C GLU A 72 -9.44 -16.81 -20.90
N LEU A 73 -10.16 -17.91 -20.98
CA LEU A 73 -10.51 -18.76 -19.86
C LEU A 73 -9.77 -20.10 -19.93
N TYR A 74 -8.79 -20.29 -19.05
CA TYR A 74 -7.98 -21.50 -18.96
C TYR A 74 -8.55 -22.45 -17.92
N LEU A 75 -8.89 -23.68 -18.34
CA LEU A 75 -9.63 -24.66 -17.59
C LEU A 75 -8.91 -26.01 -17.59
N SER A 76 -9.21 -26.86 -16.59
CA SER A 76 -8.92 -28.29 -16.62
C SER A 76 -10.22 -29.09 -16.61
N SER A 77 -10.26 -30.16 -17.37
CA SER A 77 -11.45 -31.01 -17.51
C SER A 77 -11.84 -31.74 -16.21
N THR A 78 -10.92 -31.88 -15.27
CA THR A 78 -11.12 -32.54 -13.97
C THR A 78 -11.36 -31.60 -12.81
N CYS A 79 -11.30 -30.30 -13.04
CA CYS A 79 -11.38 -29.28 -12.00
C CYS A 79 -12.84 -28.85 -11.75
N PRO A 80 -13.44 -29.09 -10.58
CA PRO A 80 -14.83 -28.71 -10.29
C PRO A 80 -15.08 -27.20 -10.35
N HIS A 81 -14.09 -26.39 -9.94
CA HIS A 81 -14.17 -24.92 -10.00
C HIS A 81 -14.13 -24.39 -11.44
N CYS A 82 -13.44 -25.11 -12.32
CA CYS A 82 -13.37 -24.81 -13.74
C CYS A 82 -14.75 -25.00 -14.41
N HIS A 83 -15.49 -26.06 -14.03
CA HIS A 83 -16.85 -26.27 -14.53
C HIS A 83 -17.79 -25.14 -14.12
N LYS A 84 -17.75 -24.69 -12.85
CA LYS A 84 -18.56 -23.58 -12.37
C LYS A 84 -18.21 -22.26 -13.08
N ALA A 85 -16.93 -22.01 -13.32
CA ALA A 85 -16.47 -20.83 -14.06
C ALA A 85 -16.98 -20.86 -15.51
N ASP A 86 -16.89 -22.00 -16.19
CA ASP A 86 -17.35 -22.16 -17.57
C ASP A 86 -18.88 -21.97 -17.69
N GLU A 87 -19.66 -22.54 -16.76
CA GLU A 87 -21.10 -22.32 -16.70
C GLU A 87 -21.45 -20.84 -16.52
N PHE A 88 -20.80 -20.16 -15.59
CA PHE A 88 -20.97 -18.74 -15.37
C PHE A 88 -20.67 -17.91 -16.63
N PHE A 89 -19.53 -18.17 -17.27
CA PHE A 89 -19.17 -17.43 -18.49
C PHE A 89 -20.12 -17.74 -19.66
N LYS A 90 -20.65 -18.95 -19.79
CA LYS A 90 -21.69 -19.28 -20.77
C LYS A 90 -23.00 -18.53 -20.54
N GLU A 91 -23.32 -18.27 -19.28
CA GLU A 91 -24.51 -17.50 -18.91
C GLU A 91 -24.34 -16.01 -19.24
N ILE A 92 -23.23 -15.41 -18.80
CA ILE A 92 -23.01 -13.97 -18.99
C ILE A 92 -22.78 -13.60 -20.46
N GLU A 93 -22.13 -14.42 -21.28
CA GLU A 93 -21.98 -14.15 -22.72
C GLU A 93 -23.32 -13.96 -23.44
N ARG A 94 -24.38 -14.62 -22.99
CA ARG A 94 -25.72 -14.46 -23.58
C ARG A 94 -26.35 -13.12 -23.23
N HIS A 95 -26.00 -12.55 -22.10
CA HIS A 95 -26.54 -11.28 -21.61
C HIS A 95 -25.69 -10.07 -21.99
N TYR A 96 -24.41 -10.28 -22.30
CA TYR A 96 -23.44 -9.21 -22.61
C TYR A 96 -22.84 -9.39 -24.01
N PRO A 97 -23.46 -8.87 -25.09
CA PRO A 97 -22.98 -9.04 -26.47
C PRO A 97 -21.59 -8.45 -26.74
N TRP A 98 -21.12 -7.57 -25.86
CA TRP A 98 -19.79 -6.97 -25.91
C TRP A 98 -18.68 -7.83 -25.24
N LEU A 99 -19.03 -9.00 -24.73
CA LEU A 99 -18.11 -9.93 -24.11
C LEU A 99 -17.87 -11.11 -25.04
N HIS A 100 -16.59 -11.41 -25.30
CA HIS A 100 -16.17 -12.59 -26.07
C HIS A 100 -15.25 -13.45 -25.20
N VAL A 101 -15.58 -14.73 -25.03
CA VAL A 101 -14.84 -15.63 -24.14
C VAL A 101 -14.26 -16.81 -24.93
N GLU A 102 -12.93 -16.85 -24.98
CA GLU A 102 -12.19 -17.98 -25.54
C GLU A 102 -11.84 -19.00 -24.44
N ARG A 103 -12.16 -20.25 -24.67
CA ARG A 103 -12.00 -21.33 -23.70
C ARG A 103 -10.87 -22.27 -24.07
N TYR A 104 -9.94 -22.48 -23.15
CA TYR A 104 -8.76 -23.31 -23.33
C TYR A 104 -8.70 -24.41 -22.28
N ILE A 105 -8.78 -25.68 -22.70
CA ILE A 105 -8.73 -26.85 -21.79
C ILE A 105 -7.31 -27.39 -21.80
N ILE A 106 -6.50 -26.99 -20.80
CA ILE A 106 -5.05 -27.19 -20.77
C ILE A 106 -4.58 -28.64 -20.62
N ASP A 107 -5.40 -29.51 -20.02
CA ASP A 107 -5.10 -30.93 -19.86
C ASP A 107 -5.42 -31.78 -21.10
N LYS A 108 -6.16 -31.24 -22.06
CA LYS A 108 -6.51 -31.93 -23.32
C LYS A 108 -5.81 -31.36 -24.56
N ASP A 109 -5.43 -30.07 -24.53
CA ASP A 109 -4.80 -29.38 -25.65
C ASP A 109 -3.42 -28.86 -25.30
N LYS A 110 -2.39 -29.44 -25.93
CA LYS A 110 -0.99 -29.03 -25.77
C LYS A 110 -0.73 -27.59 -26.24
N LYS A 111 -1.48 -27.08 -27.25
CA LYS A 111 -1.36 -25.70 -27.69
C LYS A 111 -1.91 -24.74 -26.66
N ALA A 112 -3.05 -25.08 -26.06
CA ALA A 112 -3.64 -24.33 -24.95
C ALA A 112 -2.70 -24.27 -23.74
N LEU A 113 -2.07 -25.41 -23.38
CA LEU A 113 -1.10 -25.44 -22.29
C LEU A 113 0.13 -24.58 -22.59
N LYS A 114 0.64 -24.61 -23.81
CA LYS A 114 1.77 -23.77 -24.22
C LYS A 114 1.40 -22.28 -24.14
N ARG A 115 0.26 -21.89 -24.73
CA ARG A 115 -0.24 -20.48 -24.67
C ARG A 115 -0.39 -20.00 -23.25
N PHE A 116 -0.91 -20.84 -22.36
CA PHE A 116 -1.03 -20.52 -20.93
C PHE A 116 0.33 -20.27 -20.30
N GLY A 117 1.33 -21.13 -20.58
CA GLY A 117 2.71 -20.93 -20.11
C GLY A 117 3.35 -19.65 -20.63
N ASP A 118 3.13 -19.32 -21.91
CA ASP A 118 3.64 -18.09 -22.53
C ASP A 118 3.04 -16.85 -21.85
N LEU A 119 1.73 -16.80 -21.63
CA LEU A 119 1.07 -15.71 -20.91
C LEU A 119 1.53 -15.58 -19.45
N LEU A 120 1.73 -16.70 -18.75
CA LEU A 120 2.27 -16.67 -17.40
C LEU A 120 3.67 -16.07 -17.36
N THR A 121 4.49 -16.41 -18.35
CA THR A 121 5.86 -15.88 -18.49
C THR A 121 5.84 -14.37 -18.77
N GLU A 122 4.97 -13.90 -19.66
CA GLU A 122 4.79 -12.46 -19.96
C GLU A 122 4.39 -11.65 -18.71
N LEU A 123 3.56 -12.24 -17.86
CA LEU A 123 3.12 -11.61 -16.60
C LEU A 123 4.07 -11.87 -15.42
N ASN A 124 5.23 -12.50 -15.64
CA ASN A 124 6.18 -12.91 -14.59
C ASN A 124 5.52 -13.77 -13.49
N ARG A 125 4.66 -14.71 -13.88
CA ARG A 125 3.99 -15.67 -13.01
C ARG A 125 4.49 -17.07 -13.29
N TYR A 126 4.53 -17.92 -12.25
CA TYR A 126 5.05 -19.28 -12.33
C TYR A 126 4.06 -20.34 -11.86
N ASP A 127 2.88 -19.94 -11.43
CA ASP A 127 1.83 -20.81 -10.92
C ASP A 127 0.86 -21.20 -12.04
N PHE A 128 0.67 -22.49 -12.25
CA PHE A 128 -0.28 -23.08 -13.23
C PHE A 128 -1.67 -23.31 -12.62
N ALA A 129 -2.13 -22.43 -11.74
CA ALA A 129 -3.44 -22.57 -11.11
C ALA A 129 -4.59 -22.35 -12.10
N VAL A 130 -5.64 -23.18 -12.02
CA VAL A 130 -6.88 -23.11 -12.84
C VAL A 130 -8.12 -23.19 -11.94
N PRO A 131 -9.26 -22.55 -12.32
CA PRO A 131 -9.43 -21.72 -13.51
C PRO A 131 -8.59 -20.46 -13.46
N SER A 132 -7.98 -20.07 -14.59
CA SER A 132 -7.32 -18.79 -14.79
C SER A 132 -8.06 -18.00 -15.85
N ILE A 133 -8.43 -16.79 -15.53
CA ILE A 133 -9.20 -15.86 -16.34
C ILE A 133 -8.32 -14.68 -16.68
N PHE A 134 -8.05 -14.47 -17.96
CA PHE A 134 -7.25 -13.36 -18.44
C PHE A 134 -8.11 -12.36 -19.21
N PHE A 135 -8.02 -11.10 -18.88
CA PHE A 135 -8.63 -9.98 -19.60
C PHE A 135 -7.90 -8.68 -19.26
N CYS A 136 -7.87 -7.77 -20.20
CA CYS A 136 -7.32 -6.42 -20.01
C CYS A 136 -5.93 -6.41 -19.34
N ASN A 137 -5.05 -7.30 -19.77
CA ASN A 137 -3.69 -7.49 -19.24
C ASN A 137 -3.66 -7.80 -17.74
N SER A 138 -4.72 -8.44 -17.24
CA SER A 138 -4.82 -8.92 -15.86
C SER A 138 -5.10 -10.41 -15.82
N ARG A 139 -4.76 -11.06 -14.72
CA ARG A 139 -5.04 -12.47 -14.46
C ARG A 139 -5.80 -12.62 -13.16
N TRP A 140 -6.92 -13.34 -13.23
CA TRP A 140 -7.72 -13.71 -12.07
C TRP A 140 -7.73 -15.23 -11.93
N VAL A 141 -7.51 -15.74 -10.72
CA VAL A 141 -7.35 -17.18 -10.46
C VAL A 141 -8.40 -17.65 -9.50
N GLY A 142 -8.98 -18.80 -9.80
CA GLY A 142 -10.00 -19.43 -8.96
C GLY A 142 -11.41 -18.95 -9.29
N PHE A 143 -12.38 -19.77 -8.88
CA PHE A 143 -13.81 -19.47 -9.00
C PHE A 143 -14.59 -20.20 -7.92
N ALA A 144 -15.31 -19.47 -7.08
CA ALA A 144 -16.13 -20.03 -6.02
C ALA A 144 -17.60 -20.19 -6.46
N THR A 145 -18.30 -19.07 -6.62
CA THR A 145 -19.71 -19.04 -7.04
C THR A 145 -19.97 -17.83 -7.97
N ALA A 146 -21.08 -17.89 -8.72
CA ALA A 146 -21.53 -16.77 -9.56
C ALA A 146 -21.81 -15.49 -8.74
N GLN A 147 -22.35 -15.64 -7.52
CA GLN A 147 -22.73 -14.53 -6.63
C GLN A 147 -21.52 -13.86 -5.95
N THR A 148 -20.40 -14.54 -5.84
CA THR A 148 -19.16 -14.01 -5.22
C THR A 148 -18.12 -13.69 -6.29
N THR A 149 -17.25 -14.64 -6.63
CA THR A 149 -16.19 -14.46 -7.62
C THR A 149 -16.71 -14.05 -8.99
N GLY A 150 -17.86 -14.64 -9.42
CA GLY A 150 -18.47 -14.31 -10.70
C GLY A 150 -18.90 -12.85 -10.80
N LYS A 151 -19.53 -12.32 -9.75
CA LYS A 151 -19.93 -10.91 -9.69
C LYS A 151 -18.71 -9.98 -9.74
N GLU A 152 -17.67 -10.29 -9.01
CA GLU A 152 -16.44 -9.48 -9.00
C GLU A 152 -15.70 -9.53 -10.34
N LEU A 153 -15.68 -10.71 -11.00
CA LEU A 153 -15.16 -10.85 -12.37
C LEU A 153 -15.91 -9.98 -13.37
N LEU A 154 -17.23 -10.04 -13.32
CA LEU A 154 -18.08 -9.22 -14.21
C LEU A 154 -17.83 -7.73 -13.99
N ASN A 155 -17.84 -7.28 -12.74
CA ASN A 155 -17.53 -5.90 -12.38
C ASN A 155 -16.14 -5.47 -12.89
N GLY A 156 -15.13 -6.36 -12.78
CA GLY A 156 -13.77 -6.09 -13.28
C GLY A 156 -13.73 -5.95 -14.81
N ILE A 157 -14.48 -6.80 -15.53
CA ILE A 157 -14.56 -6.76 -16.99
C ILE A 157 -15.33 -5.48 -17.45
N GLU A 158 -16.44 -5.13 -16.78
CA GLU A 158 -17.18 -3.89 -17.01
C GLU A 158 -16.32 -2.66 -16.76
N TYR A 159 -15.60 -2.62 -15.66
CA TYR A 159 -14.63 -1.55 -15.34
C TYR A 159 -13.59 -1.39 -16.46
N CYS A 160 -13.01 -2.50 -16.95
CA CYS A 160 -12.09 -2.43 -18.07
C CYS A 160 -12.72 -1.80 -19.30
N LYS A 161 -13.91 -2.24 -19.68
CA LYS A 161 -14.63 -1.73 -20.83
C LYS A 161 -14.89 -0.21 -20.70
N GLU A 162 -15.40 0.24 -19.54
CA GLU A 162 -15.69 1.65 -19.29
C GLU A 162 -14.44 2.52 -19.37
N GLU A 163 -13.34 2.07 -18.80
CA GLU A 163 -12.06 2.79 -18.85
C GLU A 163 -11.46 2.85 -20.27
N ILE A 164 -11.64 1.79 -21.08
CA ILE A 164 -11.21 1.82 -22.48
C ILE A 164 -12.10 2.80 -23.28
N VAL A 165 -13.43 2.77 -23.09
CA VAL A 165 -14.36 3.72 -23.75
C VAL A 165 -13.99 5.16 -23.39
N LYS A 166 -13.70 5.42 -22.13
CA LYS A 166 -13.37 6.75 -21.63
C LYS A 166 -12.02 7.28 -22.11
N ASN A 167 -11.00 6.42 -22.16
CA ASN A 167 -9.62 6.81 -22.45
C ASN A 167 -9.21 6.52 -23.92
N GLY A 168 -10.07 5.86 -24.71
CA GLY A 168 -9.76 5.41 -26.08
C GLY A 168 -8.75 4.27 -26.16
N ARG A 169 -8.25 3.76 -25.03
CA ARG A 169 -7.27 2.67 -24.96
C ARG A 169 -7.18 2.08 -23.56
N LEU A 170 -6.67 0.86 -23.47
CA LEU A 170 -6.28 0.27 -22.20
C LEU A 170 -5.06 1.02 -21.62
N THR A 171 -5.19 1.53 -20.41
CA THR A 171 -4.14 2.31 -19.75
C THR A 171 -3.38 1.47 -18.71
N PRO A 172 -2.08 1.73 -18.46
CA PRO A 172 -1.35 1.05 -17.38
C PRO A 172 -1.98 1.25 -15.99
N ALA A 173 -2.73 2.33 -15.79
CA ALA A 173 -3.47 2.57 -14.56
C ALA A 173 -4.61 1.56 -14.42
N THR A 174 -5.40 1.35 -15.47
CA THR A 174 -6.48 0.35 -15.53
C THR A 174 -5.94 -1.07 -15.31
N GLU A 175 -4.87 -1.44 -16.01
CA GLU A 175 -4.19 -2.74 -15.84
C GLU A 175 -3.73 -2.94 -14.38
N SER A 176 -3.16 -1.91 -13.78
CA SER A 176 -2.70 -1.94 -12.40
C SER A 176 -3.84 -2.16 -11.41
N VAL A 177 -4.99 -1.51 -11.60
CA VAL A 177 -6.19 -1.70 -10.77
C VAL A 177 -6.71 -3.12 -10.90
N LEU A 178 -6.87 -3.63 -12.13
CA LEU A 178 -7.38 -4.97 -12.40
C LEU A 178 -6.47 -6.07 -11.86
N ASN A 179 -5.14 -5.93 -12.02
CA ASN A 179 -4.18 -6.88 -11.46
C ASN A 179 -4.23 -6.92 -9.93
N ARG A 180 -4.43 -5.79 -9.27
CA ARG A 180 -4.57 -5.74 -7.81
C ARG A 180 -5.87 -6.36 -7.35
N TRP A 181 -6.95 -6.05 -8.05
CA TRP A 181 -8.25 -6.61 -7.78
C TRP A 181 -8.27 -8.14 -8.00
N GLY A 182 -7.69 -8.62 -9.11
CA GLY A 182 -7.52 -10.03 -9.39
C GLY A 182 -6.67 -10.76 -8.34
N ASN A 183 -5.59 -10.15 -7.88
CA ASN A 183 -4.77 -10.71 -6.80
C ASN A 183 -5.50 -10.74 -5.45
N ALA A 184 -6.38 -9.79 -5.18
CA ALA A 184 -7.21 -9.80 -3.99
C ALA A 184 -8.27 -10.93 -4.03
N ASN A 185 -8.66 -11.35 -5.23
CA ASN A 185 -9.63 -12.41 -5.50
C ASN A 185 -9.04 -13.83 -5.50
N LEU A 186 -7.78 -14.01 -5.12
CA LEU A 186 -7.13 -15.31 -4.99
C LEU A 186 -7.72 -16.08 -3.80
N PHE A 187 -8.93 -16.59 -3.99
CA PHE A 187 -9.55 -17.50 -3.02
C PHE A 187 -9.17 -18.93 -3.37
N ASP A 188 -8.28 -19.51 -2.58
CA ASP A 188 -8.04 -20.96 -2.61
C ASP A 188 -9.15 -21.66 -1.82
N SER A 189 -10.04 -22.36 -2.54
CA SER A 189 -11.11 -23.17 -1.95
C SER A 189 -10.60 -24.30 -1.05
N ASN A 190 -9.30 -24.57 -1.02
CA ASN A 190 -8.68 -25.56 -0.13
C ASN A 190 -8.60 -25.12 1.34
N ILE A 191 -8.97 -23.87 1.68
CA ILE A 191 -9.19 -23.43 3.07
C ILE A 191 -10.50 -24.04 3.65
N THR A 192 -11.07 -25.06 3.03
CA THR A 192 -12.32 -25.72 3.42
C THR A 192 -12.23 -26.73 4.56
N GLY A 193 -11.08 -26.90 5.20
CA GLY A 193 -11.06 -27.50 6.52
C GLY A 193 -11.74 -26.53 7.49
N SER A 194 -12.99 -26.80 7.90
CA SER A 194 -13.80 -25.90 8.72
C SER A 194 -13.13 -25.55 10.07
N PRO A 195 -12.23 -24.53 10.14
CA PRO A 195 -11.80 -24.03 11.41
C PRO A 195 -13.01 -23.42 12.11
N SER A 196 -13.10 -23.53 13.43
CA SER A 196 -14.17 -22.82 14.13
C SER A 196 -14.14 -21.35 13.73
N THR A 197 -15.28 -20.78 13.38
CA THR A 197 -15.47 -19.41 12.87
C THR A 197 -14.61 -18.39 13.62
N ASN A 198 -14.62 -18.45 14.94
CA ASN A 198 -13.85 -17.50 15.77
C ASN A 198 -12.33 -17.64 15.59
N LYS A 199 -11.80 -18.86 15.41
CA LYS A 199 -10.37 -19.08 15.18
C LYS A 199 -9.95 -18.55 13.80
N PHE A 200 -10.79 -18.75 12.80
CA PHE A 200 -10.53 -18.27 11.45
C PHE A 200 -10.48 -16.74 11.42
N ILE A 201 -11.49 -16.06 11.98
CA ILE A 201 -11.54 -14.60 12.08
C ILE A 201 -10.29 -14.06 12.78
N PHE A 202 -9.95 -14.64 13.94
CA PHE A 202 -8.79 -14.20 14.72
C PHE A 202 -7.47 -14.35 13.94
N VAL A 203 -7.23 -15.48 13.33
CA VAL A 203 -5.98 -15.78 12.61
C VAL A 203 -5.86 -14.89 11.38
N VAL A 204 -6.92 -14.79 10.56
CA VAL A 204 -6.90 -14.02 9.31
C VAL A 204 -6.76 -12.53 9.61
N ALA A 205 -7.50 -11.98 10.57
CA ALA A 205 -7.39 -10.58 10.95
C ALA A 205 -6.02 -10.22 11.55
N LEU A 206 -5.40 -11.15 12.31
CA LEU A 206 -4.07 -10.93 12.87
C LEU A 206 -2.99 -10.97 11.78
N ILE A 207 -3.09 -11.91 10.83
CA ILE A 207 -2.17 -11.98 9.69
C ILE A 207 -2.28 -10.70 8.86
N ASP A 208 -3.50 -10.22 8.62
CA ASP A 208 -3.74 -8.97 7.88
C ASP A 208 -3.12 -7.77 8.59
N ALA A 209 -3.33 -7.65 9.90
CA ALA A 209 -2.81 -6.57 10.73
C ALA A 209 -1.27 -6.50 10.80
N ILE A 210 -0.60 -7.65 10.67
CA ILE A 210 0.87 -7.77 10.72
C ILE A 210 1.43 -8.00 9.30
N SER A 211 0.57 -7.98 8.29
CA SER A 211 0.98 -8.20 6.91
C SER A 211 2.12 -7.24 6.50
N PRO A 212 3.00 -7.66 5.59
CA PRO A 212 4.06 -6.80 5.08
C PRO A 212 3.54 -5.46 4.55
N CYS A 213 2.31 -5.46 4.10
CA CYS A 213 1.62 -4.28 3.60
C CYS A 213 1.26 -3.29 4.72
N ALA A 214 1.06 -3.76 5.96
CA ALA A 214 0.78 -2.90 7.11
C ALA A 214 2.00 -2.09 7.60
N LEU A 215 3.21 -2.38 7.10
CA LEU A 215 4.45 -1.76 7.58
C LEU A 215 4.48 -0.23 7.41
N PHE A 216 3.99 0.30 6.31
CA PHE A 216 3.97 1.77 6.14
C PHE A 216 2.94 2.45 7.02
N THR A 217 1.78 1.83 7.27
CA THR A 217 0.80 2.34 8.24
C THR A 217 1.39 2.34 9.65
N ILE A 218 2.05 1.25 10.06
CA ILE A 218 2.76 1.17 11.34
C ILE A 218 3.87 2.22 11.41
N THR A 219 4.64 2.38 10.34
CA THR A 219 5.74 3.37 10.27
C THR A 219 5.22 4.81 10.34
N ALA A 220 4.12 5.13 9.65
CA ALA A 220 3.46 6.43 9.72
C ALA A 220 2.96 6.71 11.14
N PHE A 221 2.33 5.72 11.76
CA PHE A 221 1.83 5.80 13.13
C PHE A 221 2.95 6.04 14.15
N LEU A 222 4.01 5.24 14.11
CA LEU A 222 5.16 5.41 15.00
C LEU A 222 5.87 6.74 14.73
N GLY A 223 6.05 7.12 13.46
CA GLY A 223 6.64 8.40 13.08
C GLY A 223 5.88 9.58 13.71
N LEU A 224 4.56 9.53 13.65
CA LEU A 224 3.69 10.53 14.26
C LEU A 224 3.85 10.56 15.78
N LEU A 225 3.78 9.39 16.46
CA LEU A 225 3.92 9.29 17.93
C LEU A 225 5.30 9.80 18.41
N PHE A 226 6.36 9.54 17.67
CA PHE A 226 7.72 9.96 18.04
C PHE A 226 7.92 11.47 17.95
N MET A 227 7.18 12.15 17.06
CA MET A 227 7.28 13.60 16.88
C MET A 227 6.45 14.39 17.90
N ILE A 228 5.39 13.82 18.45
CA ILE A 228 4.50 14.49 19.39
C ILE A 228 5.10 14.45 20.80
N GLU A 229 5.22 15.60 21.44
CA GLU A 229 5.80 15.70 22.81
C GLU A 229 4.74 15.52 23.91
N LYS A 230 3.55 16.10 23.74
CA LYS A 230 2.50 16.13 24.76
C LYS A 230 1.68 14.83 24.74
N ARG A 231 1.63 14.11 25.86
CA ARG A 231 0.90 12.83 25.98
C ARG A 231 -0.57 12.92 25.58
N LYS A 232 -1.27 14.00 26.00
CA LYS A 232 -2.67 14.22 25.63
C LYS A 232 -2.83 14.30 24.10
N LEU A 233 -1.94 15.01 23.43
CA LEU A 233 -1.97 15.14 21.98
C LEU A 233 -1.58 13.80 21.28
N GLN A 234 -0.63 13.04 21.83
CA GLN A 234 -0.32 11.68 21.35
C GLN A 234 -1.54 10.78 21.41
N PHE A 235 -2.29 10.81 22.54
CA PHE A 235 -3.49 10.01 22.68
C PHE A 235 -4.55 10.40 21.65
N ILE A 236 -4.85 11.69 21.53
CA ILE A 236 -5.88 12.17 20.60
C ILE A 236 -5.48 11.85 19.15
N SER A 237 -4.26 12.23 18.74
CA SER A 237 -3.77 11.97 17.37
C SER A 237 -3.66 10.48 17.06
N GLY A 238 -3.20 9.67 18.03
CA GLY A 238 -3.13 8.22 17.91
C GLY A 238 -4.50 7.58 17.78
N SER A 239 -5.48 7.99 18.60
CA SER A 239 -6.84 7.49 18.49
C SER A 239 -7.51 7.88 17.18
N VAL A 240 -7.33 9.13 16.72
CA VAL A 240 -7.83 9.58 15.41
C VAL A 240 -7.21 8.74 14.30
N PHE A 241 -5.89 8.50 14.35
CA PHE A 241 -5.20 7.66 13.38
C PHE A 241 -5.78 6.24 13.34
N ILE A 242 -5.87 5.56 14.50
CA ILE A 242 -6.36 4.17 14.61
C ILE A 242 -7.79 4.05 14.11
N LEU A 243 -8.69 4.96 14.51
CA LEU A 243 -10.08 4.93 14.08
C LEU A 243 -10.23 5.18 12.57
N THR A 244 -9.43 6.09 12.02
CA THR A 244 -9.44 6.36 10.57
C THR A 244 -8.91 5.15 9.79
N VAL A 245 -7.85 4.51 10.25
CA VAL A 245 -7.33 3.26 9.64
C VAL A 245 -8.39 2.17 9.65
N ALA A 246 -9.09 1.98 10.79
CA ALA A 246 -10.19 1.02 10.87
C ALA A 246 -11.32 1.34 9.88
N GLY A 247 -11.67 2.61 9.74
CA GLY A 247 -12.71 3.04 8.79
C GLY A 247 -12.33 2.80 7.34
N VAL A 248 -11.09 3.11 6.94
CA VAL A 248 -10.58 2.85 5.57
C VAL A 248 -10.55 1.36 5.29
N HIS A 249 -10.05 0.57 6.22
CA HIS A 249 -9.97 -0.87 6.08
C HIS A 249 -11.37 -1.52 6.02
N TYR A 250 -12.32 -1.06 6.85
CA TYR A 250 -13.71 -1.50 6.79
C TYR A 250 -14.37 -1.16 5.46
N PHE A 251 -14.14 0.06 4.95
CA PHE A 251 -14.66 0.49 3.65
C PHE A 251 -14.15 -0.42 2.52
N GLN A 252 -12.86 -0.75 2.52
CA GLN A 252 -12.28 -1.66 1.56
C GLN A 252 -12.85 -3.07 1.67
N GLN A 253 -13.04 -3.57 2.89
CA GLN A 253 -13.55 -4.91 3.15
C GLN A 253 -14.99 -5.08 2.65
N VAL A 254 -15.85 -4.13 2.97
CA VAL A 254 -17.31 -4.23 2.69
C VAL A 254 -17.66 -3.74 1.28
N TYR A 255 -16.91 -2.78 0.74
CA TYR A 255 -17.17 -2.16 -0.56
C TYR A 255 -15.96 -2.25 -1.50
N PRO A 256 -15.46 -3.47 -1.82
CA PRO A 256 -14.21 -3.62 -2.59
C PRO A 256 -14.29 -2.98 -3.97
N THR A 257 -15.41 -3.10 -4.68
CA THR A 257 -15.61 -2.50 -6.00
C THR A 257 -15.43 -0.98 -5.95
N LEU A 258 -16.20 -0.31 -5.09
CA LEU A 258 -16.11 1.16 -4.91
C LEU A 258 -14.71 1.59 -4.45
N PHE A 259 -14.07 0.78 -3.62
CA PHE A 259 -12.71 1.05 -3.17
C PHE A 259 -11.71 1.06 -4.33
N PHE A 260 -11.69 0.02 -5.15
CA PHE A 260 -10.76 -0.09 -6.28
C PHE A 260 -11.04 0.94 -7.38
N GLU A 261 -12.30 1.24 -7.68
CA GLU A 261 -12.69 2.32 -8.59
C GLU A 261 -12.23 3.70 -8.08
N SER A 262 -12.45 3.99 -6.80
CA SER A 262 -12.05 5.27 -6.20
C SER A 262 -10.54 5.48 -6.15
N LEU A 263 -9.75 4.41 -6.15
CA LEU A 263 -8.31 4.46 -5.98
C LEU A 263 -7.58 5.25 -7.08
N SER A 264 -8.06 5.19 -8.33
CA SER A 264 -7.51 5.95 -9.45
C SER A 264 -7.65 7.47 -9.23
N TRP A 265 -8.79 7.90 -8.72
CA TRP A 265 -9.10 9.29 -8.38
C TRP A 265 -8.35 9.76 -7.12
N PHE A 266 -8.09 8.84 -6.22
CA PHE A 266 -7.47 9.14 -4.94
C PHE A 266 -6.00 9.56 -5.04
N ARG A 267 -5.38 9.41 -6.21
CA ARG A 267 -4.00 9.85 -6.47
C ARG A 267 -3.81 11.34 -6.25
N ILE A 268 -4.78 12.18 -6.70
CA ILE A 268 -4.69 13.64 -6.54
C ILE A 268 -4.82 14.04 -5.06
N PRO A 269 -5.86 13.63 -4.32
CA PRO A 269 -5.91 13.85 -2.87
C PRO A 269 -4.67 13.36 -2.12
N ALA A 270 -4.13 12.20 -2.45
CA ALA A 270 -2.92 11.68 -1.83
C ALA A 270 -1.70 12.57 -2.05
N ALA A 271 -1.51 13.09 -3.26
CA ALA A 271 -0.45 14.05 -3.54
C ALA A 271 -0.60 15.34 -2.74
N LEU A 272 -1.84 15.85 -2.59
CA LEU A 272 -2.11 17.03 -1.74
C LEU A 272 -1.80 16.75 -0.26
N VAL A 273 -2.15 15.55 0.24
CA VAL A 273 -1.77 15.13 1.61
C VAL A 273 -0.25 15.02 1.74
N GLY A 274 0.43 14.49 0.73
CA GLY A 274 1.89 14.45 0.70
C GLY A 274 2.52 15.85 0.76
N LEU A 275 2.01 16.81 -0.01
CA LEU A 275 2.44 18.21 0.04
C LEU A 275 2.18 18.84 1.41
N PHE A 276 1.02 18.58 2.01
CA PHE A 276 0.71 19.05 3.36
C PHE A 276 1.68 18.44 4.39
N ALA A 277 1.93 17.13 4.34
CA ALA A 277 2.86 16.46 5.24
C ALA A 277 4.30 16.96 5.06
N PHE A 278 4.71 17.27 3.84
CA PHE A 278 6.01 17.87 3.53
C PHE A 278 6.12 19.29 4.09
N TYR A 279 5.10 20.13 3.90
CA TYR A 279 5.01 21.47 4.48
C TYR A 279 5.05 21.40 6.00
N PHE A 280 4.26 20.47 6.59
CA PHE A 280 4.24 20.24 8.03
C PHE A 280 5.64 19.87 8.57
N ALA A 281 6.34 18.95 7.92
CA ALA A 281 7.70 18.59 8.27
C ALA A 281 8.65 19.78 8.24
N GLY A 282 8.51 20.65 7.23
CA GLY A 282 9.29 21.90 7.14
C GLY A 282 9.01 22.88 8.29
N GLN A 283 7.75 23.05 8.70
CA GLN A 283 7.37 23.89 9.84
C GLN A 283 7.85 23.30 11.17
N TYR A 284 7.73 21.97 11.31
CA TYR A 284 8.23 21.27 12.49
C TYR A 284 9.75 21.44 12.66
N TYR A 285 10.51 21.33 11.55
CA TYR A 285 11.96 21.57 11.57
C TYR A 285 12.32 22.99 12.00
N LYS A 286 11.54 24.00 11.60
CA LYS A 286 11.71 25.40 12.01
C LYS A 286 11.27 25.68 13.44
N LYS A 287 10.85 24.66 14.20
CA LYS A 287 10.34 24.77 15.58
C LYS A 287 9.11 25.70 15.74
N ASN A 288 8.34 25.90 14.68
CA ASN A 288 7.09 26.65 14.77
C ASN A 288 6.04 25.86 15.58
N SER A 289 5.17 26.59 16.30
CA SER A 289 4.10 25.96 17.06
C SER A 289 2.99 25.44 16.16
N ILE A 290 3.02 24.12 15.86
CA ILE A 290 2.09 23.44 14.95
C ILE A 290 1.28 22.35 15.64
N GLN A 291 1.18 22.40 16.99
CA GLN A 291 0.60 21.33 17.78
C GLN A 291 -0.80 20.87 17.32
N PRO A 292 -1.78 21.74 17.01
CA PRO A 292 -3.10 21.31 16.57
C PRO A 292 -3.06 20.59 15.20
N LEU A 293 -2.10 20.91 14.34
CA LEU A 293 -1.94 20.30 13.03
C LEU A 293 -1.54 18.81 13.07
N PHE A 294 -1.03 18.31 14.21
CA PHE A 294 -0.76 16.88 14.38
C PHE A 294 -2.02 16.01 14.27
N ILE A 295 -3.16 16.49 14.75
CA ILE A 295 -4.43 15.75 14.65
C ILE A 295 -4.87 15.67 13.17
N VAL A 296 -4.75 16.79 12.46
CA VAL A 296 -5.06 16.86 11.03
C VAL A 296 -4.12 15.94 10.23
N LEU A 297 -2.82 16.00 10.52
CA LEU A 297 -1.82 15.14 9.89
C LEU A 297 -2.10 13.65 10.16
N ALA A 298 -2.46 13.30 11.41
CA ALA A 298 -2.83 11.95 11.80
C ALA A 298 -4.02 11.43 10.98
N PHE A 299 -5.08 12.24 10.86
CA PHE A 299 -6.25 11.90 10.07
C PHE A 299 -5.90 11.71 8.58
N LEU A 300 -5.19 12.65 7.99
CA LEU A 300 -4.86 12.64 6.57
C LEU A 300 -3.92 11.47 6.20
N LEU A 301 -2.91 11.19 7.01
CA LEU A 301 -2.02 10.05 6.79
C LEU A 301 -2.76 8.71 6.99
N ALA A 302 -3.60 8.62 8.01
CA ALA A 302 -4.40 7.42 8.27
C ALA A 302 -5.47 7.18 7.19
N LEU A 303 -5.91 8.22 6.48
CA LEU A 303 -6.80 8.09 5.34
C LEU A 303 -6.05 7.63 4.09
N THR A 304 -4.88 8.21 3.80
CA THR A 304 -4.20 8.04 2.51
C THR A 304 -3.24 6.84 2.47
N VAL A 305 -2.46 6.59 3.53
CA VAL A 305 -1.47 5.50 3.53
C VAL A 305 -2.12 4.13 3.39
N PRO A 306 -3.16 3.76 4.18
CA PRO A 306 -3.82 2.47 4.04
C PRO A 306 -4.51 2.28 2.68
N MET A 307 -5.05 3.34 2.07
CA MET A 307 -5.69 3.25 0.74
C MET A 307 -4.76 2.64 -0.32
N PHE A 308 -3.51 3.11 -0.38
CA PHE A 308 -2.53 2.57 -1.35
C PHE A 308 -1.87 1.27 -0.88
N GLN A 309 -1.81 1.05 0.41
CA GLN A 309 -1.22 -0.13 1.02
C GLN A 309 -2.04 -1.39 0.73
N GLN A 310 -3.36 -1.28 0.73
CA GLN A 310 -4.29 -2.37 0.47
C GLN A 310 -4.26 -2.89 -0.99
N THR A 311 -3.39 -2.33 -1.83
CA THR A 311 -3.13 -2.83 -3.18
C THR A 311 -2.08 -3.94 -3.23
N CYS A 312 -1.75 -4.53 -2.10
CA CYS A 312 -0.80 -5.63 -1.95
C CYS A 312 -1.30 -6.94 -2.57
N LEU A 313 -0.37 -7.86 -2.83
CA LEU A 313 -0.61 -9.13 -3.52
C LEU A 313 -1.63 -10.06 -2.84
N MET A 314 -1.79 -9.97 -1.51
CA MET A 314 -2.82 -10.73 -0.78
C MET A 314 -3.63 -9.78 0.08
N ASN A 315 -4.90 -9.70 -0.22
CA ASN A 315 -5.87 -8.95 0.57
C ASN A 315 -6.65 -9.90 1.49
N TRP A 316 -6.18 -10.04 2.72
CA TRP A 316 -6.77 -10.95 3.68
C TRP A 316 -8.19 -10.54 4.10
N SER A 317 -8.50 -9.25 4.13
CA SER A 317 -9.84 -8.78 4.44
C SER A 317 -10.85 -9.22 3.39
N TYR A 318 -10.43 -9.29 2.12
CA TYR A 318 -11.27 -9.78 1.03
C TYR A 318 -11.46 -11.31 1.10
N VAL A 319 -10.41 -12.05 1.42
CA VAL A 319 -10.49 -13.51 1.68
C VAL A 319 -11.48 -13.80 2.81
N PHE A 320 -11.41 -13.01 3.88
CA PHE A 320 -12.36 -13.11 5.00
C PHE A 320 -13.80 -12.82 4.57
N GLU A 321 -14.03 -11.79 3.77
CA GLU A 321 -15.37 -11.39 3.32
C GLU A 321 -15.99 -12.47 2.42
N GLN A 322 -15.22 -13.03 1.48
CA GLN A 322 -15.68 -14.16 0.65
C GLN A 322 -16.01 -15.40 1.50
N TRP A 323 -15.14 -15.72 2.46
CA TRP A 323 -15.41 -16.81 3.38
C TRP A 323 -16.69 -16.56 4.17
N LEU A 324 -16.91 -15.34 4.67
CA LEU A 324 -18.08 -14.96 5.45
C LEU A 324 -19.38 -15.09 4.64
N HIS A 325 -19.38 -14.67 3.38
CA HIS A 325 -20.53 -14.84 2.47
C HIS A 325 -20.87 -16.32 2.22
N ASN A 326 -19.86 -17.20 2.22
CA ASN A 326 -20.07 -18.64 2.02
C ASN A 326 -20.61 -19.36 3.27
N GLN A 327 -20.62 -18.72 4.45
CA GLN A 327 -21.13 -19.32 5.69
C GLN A 327 -22.65 -19.22 5.86
N ASN A 328 -23.38 -18.58 4.94
CA ASN A 328 -24.82 -18.36 5.00
C ASN A 328 -25.32 -17.76 6.33
N VAL A 329 -24.51 -16.87 6.94
CA VAL A 329 -24.85 -16.19 8.19
C VAL A 329 -25.88 -15.07 7.99
N SER A 330 -26.67 -14.78 9.01
CA SER A 330 -27.62 -13.66 8.97
C SER A 330 -26.89 -12.31 8.86
N GLY A 331 -27.54 -11.28 8.30
CA GLY A 331 -26.95 -9.95 8.14
C GLY A 331 -26.43 -9.35 9.45
N VAL A 332 -27.10 -9.59 10.57
CA VAL A 332 -26.65 -9.11 11.91
C VAL A 332 -25.36 -9.84 12.34
N GLN A 333 -25.28 -11.15 12.13
CA GLN A 333 -24.08 -11.93 12.45
C GLN A 333 -22.91 -11.54 11.54
N MET A 334 -23.17 -11.27 10.26
CA MET A 334 -22.19 -10.77 9.32
C MET A 334 -21.56 -9.46 9.82
N GLY A 335 -22.37 -8.47 10.20
CA GLY A 335 -21.90 -7.22 10.73
C GLY A 335 -21.09 -7.39 12.04
N LEU A 336 -21.48 -8.33 12.92
CA LEU A 336 -20.73 -8.65 14.14
C LEU A 336 -19.35 -9.24 13.83
N TYR A 337 -19.27 -10.15 12.86
CA TYR A 337 -17.99 -10.75 12.46
C TYR A 337 -17.07 -9.74 11.78
N GLN A 338 -17.60 -8.87 10.90
CA GLN A 338 -16.87 -7.77 10.30
C GLN A 338 -16.34 -6.80 11.36
N PHE A 339 -17.16 -6.42 12.34
CA PHE A 339 -16.73 -5.57 13.45
C PHE A 339 -15.62 -6.23 14.29
N THR A 340 -15.79 -7.52 14.62
CA THR A 340 -14.78 -8.29 15.37
C THR A 340 -13.46 -8.34 14.61
N TYR A 341 -13.51 -8.54 13.30
CA TYR A 341 -12.33 -8.49 12.42
C TYR A 341 -11.60 -7.15 12.56
N GLN A 342 -12.32 -6.03 12.48
CA GLN A 342 -11.74 -4.69 12.60
C GLN A 342 -11.09 -4.46 13.97
N LEU A 343 -11.70 -4.93 15.04
CA LEU A 343 -11.11 -4.82 16.38
C LEU A 343 -9.77 -5.54 16.48
N ILE A 344 -9.69 -6.75 15.90
CA ILE A 344 -8.45 -7.53 15.90
C ILE A 344 -7.42 -6.86 14.98
N TYR A 345 -7.83 -6.34 13.83
CA TYR A 345 -6.96 -5.65 12.88
C TYR A 345 -6.26 -4.42 13.46
N ILE A 346 -6.97 -3.60 14.23
CA ILE A 346 -6.37 -2.39 14.86
C ILE A 346 -5.61 -2.68 16.16
N PHE A 347 -5.77 -3.89 16.72
CA PHE A 347 -5.18 -4.24 18.01
C PHE A 347 -3.65 -4.05 18.08
N PRO A 348 -2.83 -4.41 17.05
CA PRO A 348 -1.41 -4.13 17.07
C PRO A 348 -1.07 -2.64 17.17
N LEU A 349 -1.83 -1.74 16.54
CA LEU A 349 -1.61 -0.30 16.65
C LEU A 349 -1.90 0.20 18.07
N ILE A 350 -2.94 -0.33 18.72
CA ILE A 350 -3.27 -0.03 20.12
C ILE A 350 -2.14 -0.50 21.03
N ILE A 351 -1.64 -1.72 20.83
CA ILE A 351 -0.50 -2.26 21.59
C ILE A 351 0.73 -1.38 21.41
N LEU A 352 1.06 -0.97 20.19
CA LEU A 352 2.21 -0.12 19.90
C LEU A 352 2.10 1.24 20.60
N MET A 353 0.91 1.85 20.62
CA MET A 353 0.67 3.10 21.33
C MET A 353 0.89 2.94 22.85
N PHE A 354 0.35 1.88 23.42
CA PHE A 354 0.50 1.59 24.85
C PHE A 354 1.97 1.26 25.19
N LEU A 355 2.60 0.42 24.40
CA LEU A 355 4.01 0.04 24.56
C LEU A 355 4.92 1.27 24.50
N TYR A 356 4.70 2.17 23.54
CA TYR A 356 5.44 3.43 23.46
C TYR A 356 5.30 4.26 24.75
N TRP A 357 4.09 4.37 25.32
CA TRP A 357 3.90 5.10 26.55
C TRP A 357 4.56 4.47 27.77
N VAL A 358 4.52 3.13 27.87
CA VAL A 358 5.20 2.40 28.94
C VAL A 358 6.71 2.56 28.82
N LEU A 359 7.27 2.38 27.64
CA LEU A 359 8.70 2.54 27.38
C LEU A 359 9.18 3.97 27.68
N MET A 360 8.41 4.98 27.33
CA MET A 360 8.76 6.39 27.62
C MET A 360 8.66 6.77 29.12
N LYS A 361 8.13 5.90 30.00
CA LYS A 361 8.24 6.07 31.46
C LYS A 361 9.61 5.65 31.98
N ILE A 362 10.27 4.70 31.31
CA ILE A 362 11.55 4.13 31.72
C ILE A 362 12.68 5.12 31.38
N HIS A 363 13.54 5.42 32.37
CA HIS A 363 14.61 6.43 32.24
C HIS A 363 15.57 6.12 31.08
N PHE A 364 15.88 4.86 30.86
CA PHE A 364 16.73 4.41 29.78
C PHE A 364 16.20 4.85 28.41
N PHE A 365 14.90 4.64 28.13
CA PHE A 365 14.29 4.99 26.85
C PHE A 365 14.11 6.50 26.65
N LYS A 366 14.00 7.28 27.74
CA LYS A 366 13.94 8.75 27.65
C LYS A 366 15.18 9.35 26.97
N LYS A 367 16.36 8.74 27.17
CA LYS A 367 17.59 9.18 26.49
C LYS A 367 17.51 9.08 24.96
N PHE A 368 16.70 8.16 24.46
CA PHE A 368 16.51 7.96 23.02
C PHE A 368 15.42 8.83 22.41
N LYS A 369 14.71 9.63 23.21
CA LYS A 369 13.59 10.45 22.72
C LYS A 369 13.98 11.33 21.53
N THR A 370 15.09 12.04 21.61
CA THR A 370 15.57 12.89 20.52
C THR A 370 15.87 12.07 19.25
N LYS A 371 16.48 10.89 19.42
CA LYS A 371 16.77 9.99 18.30
C LYS A 371 15.47 9.50 17.64
N LEU A 372 14.51 9.07 18.45
CA LEU A 372 13.19 8.64 17.96
C LEU A 372 12.46 9.77 17.24
N THR A 373 12.49 10.98 17.76
CA THR A 373 11.90 12.16 17.10
C THR A 373 12.53 12.41 15.71
N THR A 374 13.85 12.29 15.59
CA THR A 374 14.54 12.42 14.29
C THR A 374 14.13 11.31 13.32
N ILE A 375 14.06 10.08 13.80
CA ILE A 375 13.61 8.93 13.00
C ILE A 375 12.16 9.14 12.55
N GLY A 376 11.28 9.54 13.47
CA GLY A 376 9.88 9.82 13.16
C GLY A 376 9.72 10.91 12.09
N PHE A 377 10.49 11.97 12.20
CA PHE A 377 10.55 13.04 11.20
C PHE A 377 10.96 12.53 9.81
N LEU A 378 12.01 11.69 9.74
CA LEU A 378 12.47 11.09 8.49
C LEU A 378 11.42 10.16 7.88
N TYR A 379 10.70 9.38 8.69
CA TYR A 379 9.62 8.52 8.22
C TYR A 379 8.46 9.33 7.62
N ILE A 380 8.00 10.36 8.30
CA ILE A 380 6.91 11.22 7.79
C ILE A 380 7.35 11.92 6.49
N LEU A 381 8.59 12.38 6.41
CA LEU A 381 9.14 13.00 5.21
C LEU A 381 9.20 12.01 4.03
N ALA A 382 9.66 10.77 4.27
CA ALA A 382 9.71 9.74 3.23
C ALA A 382 8.32 9.36 2.73
N ILE A 383 7.37 9.16 3.63
CA ILE A 383 5.98 8.87 3.28
C ILE A 383 5.36 10.03 2.49
N ALA A 384 5.62 11.28 2.91
CA ALA A 384 5.17 12.46 2.17
C ALA A 384 5.69 12.49 0.74
N LEU A 385 6.97 12.18 0.53
CA LEU A 385 7.58 12.09 -0.80
C LEU A 385 6.98 10.97 -1.63
N LEU A 386 6.74 9.78 -1.05
CA LEU A 386 6.09 8.68 -1.74
C LEU A 386 4.66 9.02 -2.16
N LEU A 387 3.89 9.68 -1.30
CA LEU A 387 2.52 10.12 -1.63
C LEU A 387 2.50 11.12 -2.79
N ILE A 388 3.50 12.00 -2.91
CA ILE A 388 3.60 12.96 -4.00
C ILE A 388 4.01 12.28 -5.31
N ILE A 389 5.05 11.44 -5.26
CA ILE A 389 5.71 10.92 -6.46
C ILE A 389 5.00 9.67 -6.98
N TYR A 390 4.90 8.64 -6.13
CA TYR A 390 4.38 7.34 -6.51
C TYR A 390 3.72 6.63 -5.32
N PRO A 391 2.46 6.95 -4.98
CA PRO A 391 1.80 6.43 -3.79
C PRO A 391 1.66 4.89 -3.79
N TYR A 392 1.63 4.27 -4.98
CA TYR A 392 1.59 2.80 -5.10
C TYR A 392 2.85 2.09 -4.58
N ALA A 393 3.97 2.81 -4.41
CA ALA A 393 5.14 2.27 -3.75
C ALA A 393 4.88 1.84 -2.30
N LEU A 394 3.84 2.39 -1.66
CA LEU A 394 3.43 2.02 -0.30
C LEU A 394 2.96 0.56 -0.17
N SER A 395 2.64 -0.11 -1.28
CA SER A 395 2.31 -1.54 -1.30
C SER A 395 3.52 -2.46 -1.53
N ASN A 396 4.72 -1.89 -1.73
CA ASN A 396 5.92 -2.68 -2.03
C ASN A 396 6.67 -3.05 -0.73
N LEU A 397 6.68 -4.35 -0.40
CA LEU A 397 7.37 -4.88 0.80
C LEU A 397 8.87 -4.56 0.82
N ALA A 398 9.57 -4.81 -0.29
CA ALA A 398 11.02 -4.61 -0.35
C ALA A 398 11.38 -3.14 -0.12
N LEU A 399 10.63 -2.22 -0.73
CA LEU A 399 10.81 -0.79 -0.53
C LEU A 399 10.50 -0.37 0.90
N SER A 400 9.43 -0.91 1.52
CA SER A 400 9.06 -0.58 2.90
C SER A 400 10.16 -1.01 3.88
N LEU A 401 10.65 -2.23 3.78
CA LEU A 401 11.74 -2.74 4.61
C LEU A 401 13.02 -1.93 4.40
N PHE A 402 13.38 -1.67 3.15
CA PHE A 402 14.56 -0.86 2.84
C PHE A 402 14.48 0.55 3.46
N LEU A 403 13.34 1.23 3.32
CA LEU A 403 13.15 2.57 3.87
C LEU A 403 13.14 2.55 5.41
N ILE A 404 12.46 1.61 6.04
CA ILE A 404 12.44 1.51 7.50
C ILE A 404 13.85 1.32 8.05
N VAL A 405 14.61 0.39 7.49
CA VAL A 405 15.97 0.09 7.95
C VAL A 405 16.93 1.25 7.64
N SER A 406 16.96 1.73 6.39
CA SER A 406 17.90 2.77 5.96
C SER A 406 17.65 4.11 6.67
N LEU A 407 16.40 4.53 6.84
CA LEU A 407 16.05 5.75 7.55
C LEU A 407 16.26 5.61 9.07
N GLY A 408 15.99 4.43 9.62
CA GLY A 408 16.31 4.12 11.02
C GLY A 408 17.80 4.28 11.30
N ILE A 409 18.65 3.66 10.48
CA ILE A 409 20.12 3.78 10.57
C ILE A 409 20.57 5.22 10.36
N SER A 410 20.04 5.91 9.34
CA SER A 410 20.37 7.31 9.05
C SER A 410 20.02 8.24 10.22
N GLY A 411 18.87 8.03 10.86
CA GLY A 411 18.46 8.77 12.04
C GLY A 411 19.38 8.55 13.25
N LEU A 412 19.86 7.32 13.42
CA LEU A 412 20.85 7.00 14.48
C LEU A 412 22.20 7.65 14.19
N LEU A 413 22.68 7.59 12.95
CA LEU A 413 23.96 8.19 12.53
C LEU A 413 23.94 9.69 12.66
N LEU A 414 22.90 10.38 12.21
CA LEU A 414 22.75 11.84 12.35
C LEU A 414 22.83 12.28 13.81
N ASN A 415 22.21 11.55 14.71
CA ASN A 415 22.29 11.85 16.14
C ASN A 415 23.68 11.54 16.73
N TRP A 416 24.39 10.55 16.22
CA TRP A 416 25.75 10.24 16.65
C TRP A 416 26.75 11.35 16.24
N PHE A 417 26.69 11.78 14.97
CA PHE A 417 27.51 12.90 14.49
C PHE A 417 27.25 14.22 15.21
N ASN A 418 25.98 14.50 15.58
CA ASN A 418 25.66 15.69 16.35
C ASN A 418 26.15 15.63 17.80
N ALA A 419 26.19 14.43 18.40
CA ALA A 419 26.73 14.25 19.75
C ALA A 419 28.27 14.40 19.79
N SER A 420 28.99 13.86 18.80
CA SER A 420 30.45 13.95 18.71
C SER A 420 30.98 15.37 18.43
N LYS A 421 30.12 16.30 18.06
CA LYS A 421 30.48 17.72 17.85
C LYS A 421 30.24 18.60 19.08
N MET A 422 29.61 18.07 20.12
CA MET A 422 29.35 18.78 21.39
C MET A 422 30.32 18.35 22.50
N THR A 423 31.13 17.34 22.26
CA THR A 423 32.30 16.97 23.09
C THR A 423 33.57 17.51 22.47
#